data_f15600cc1835b644fd79c45abd1ff1a2
#
_entry.id   f15600cc1835b644fd79c45abd1ff1a2
#
_cell.length_a   1.000
_cell.length_b   1.000
_cell.length_c   1.000
_cell.angle_alpha   90.00
_cell.angle_beta   90.00
_cell.angle_gamma   90.00
#
_symmetry.space_group_name_H-M   'P 1'
#
loop_
_entity.id
_entity.type
_entity.pdbx_description
1 polymer ?
#
loop_
_entity_poly.entity_id
_entity_poly.type
_entity_poly.pdbx_seq_one_letter_code
_entity_poly.pdbx_strand_id
1 'polypeptide(L)'
;MTNLLIKLFVKDSKNTSDPAVRKRYGYLGAFTGIVLNILLFLGKLIAGILSGGISVIADAFNNLSDAGSSIMTFVGFKMAGMPADSEHPYGHGRMEYVSGIIISFIIMMMGFELGKSSVEKIFSPEKSEFSILAVSVLGASLLVKLWMALFNTKLGRKIDSATMKAAAADSLSDCISTSVVIICMFIQLFSGFELDAYAGIVVALFILYTGFNTFKDSLTPLLGAKPKKELVEEIENTVMNYDCLLYTSDAADEL
;
A
#
# COMPACT_ATOMS: atom_id res chain seq x y z
N MET A 1 -16.67 -10.48 5.10
CA MET A 1 -16.85 -9.23 4.36
C MET A 1 -16.08 -9.23 3.04
N THR A 2 -14.77 -9.44 2.97
CA THR A 2 -13.96 -9.40 1.72
C THR A 2 -14.52 -10.27 0.58
N ASN A 3 -14.86 -11.55 0.85
CA ASN A 3 -15.39 -12.45 -0.17
C ASN A 3 -16.78 -12.03 -0.69
N LEU A 4 -17.56 -11.35 0.14
CA LEU A 4 -18.89 -10.84 -0.24
C LEU A 4 -18.73 -9.64 -1.18
N LEU A 5 -17.83 -8.69 -0.87
CA LEU A 5 -17.52 -7.57 -1.74
C LEU A 5 -16.99 -8.05 -3.10
N ILE A 6 -16.06 -9.02 -3.10
CA ILE A 6 -15.54 -9.58 -4.35
C ILE A 6 -16.67 -10.20 -5.19
N LYS A 7 -17.58 -10.99 -4.60
CA LYS A 7 -18.69 -11.60 -5.32
C LYS A 7 -19.70 -10.57 -5.86
N LEU A 8 -19.90 -9.47 -5.13
CA LEU A 8 -20.86 -8.43 -5.51
C LEU A 8 -20.34 -7.54 -6.65
N PHE A 9 -19.06 -7.17 -6.60
CA PHE A 9 -18.48 -6.17 -7.51
C PHE A 9 -17.59 -6.75 -8.61
N VAL A 10 -17.06 -7.97 -8.46
CA VAL A 10 -16.18 -8.59 -9.45
C VAL A 10 -16.86 -9.78 -10.10
N LYS A 11 -17.48 -9.55 -11.27
CA LYS A 11 -18.02 -10.60 -12.12
C LYS A 11 -16.89 -11.49 -12.63
N ASP A 12 -17.09 -12.80 -12.66
CA ASP A 12 -16.10 -13.81 -13.07
C ASP A 12 -14.80 -13.81 -12.24
N SER A 13 -14.94 -13.56 -10.92
CA SER A 13 -13.83 -13.39 -9.96
C SER A 13 -12.81 -14.55 -9.88
N LYS A 14 -13.04 -15.68 -10.56
CA LYS A 14 -12.12 -16.82 -10.64
C LYS A 14 -11.07 -16.66 -11.74
N ASN A 15 -11.39 -15.96 -12.82
CA ASN A 15 -10.49 -15.78 -13.97
C ASN A 15 -9.61 -14.54 -13.77
N THR A 16 -8.58 -14.66 -12.94
CA THR A 16 -7.65 -13.56 -12.62
C THR A 16 -6.64 -13.27 -13.73
N SER A 17 -6.54 -14.11 -14.75
CA SER A 17 -5.70 -13.90 -15.93
C SER A 17 -6.33 -12.91 -16.92
N ASP A 18 -7.65 -12.69 -16.84
CA ASP A 18 -8.35 -11.73 -17.68
C ASP A 18 -8.04 -10.29 -17.21
N PRO A 19 -7.49 -9.43 -18.10
CA PRO A 19 -7.20 -8.03 -17.80
C PRO A 19 -8.42 -7.25 -17.29
N ALA A 20 -9.63 -7.55 -17.81
CA ALA A 20 -10.85 -6.90 -17.39
C ALA A 20 -11.24 -7.27 -15.94
N VAL A 21 -11.05 -8.52 -15.55
CA VAL A 21 -11.26 -8.99 -14.18
C VAL A 21 -10.22 -8.37 -13.23
N ARG A 22 -8.94 -8.35 -13.65
CA ARG A 22 -7.85 -7.72 -12.91
C ARG A 22 -8.14 -6.24 -12.62
N LYS A 23 -8.59 -5.49 -13.64
CA LYS A 23 -8.99 -4.08 -13.53
C LYS A 23 -10.13 -3.88 -12.53
N ARG A 24 -11.14 -4.76 -12.51
CA ARG A 24 -12.26 -4.70 -11.54
C ARG A 24 -11.78 -4.91 -10.10
N TYR A 25 -10.83 -5.81 -9.87
CA TYR A 25 -10.21 -5.99 -8.56
C TYR A 25 -9.48 -4.72 -8.10
N GLY A 26 -8.69 -4.09 -8.99
CA GLY A 26 -8.00 -2.83 -8.70
C GLY A 26 -8.97 -1.71 -8.36
N TYR A 27 -10.04 -1.57 -9.15
CA TYR A 27 -11.08 -0.57 -8.88
C TYR A 27 -11.81 -0.81 -7.55
N LEU A 28 -12.12 -2.07 -7.23
CA LEU A 28 -12.74 -2.40 -5.95
C LEU A 28 -11.84 -2.02 -4.78
N GLY A 29 -10.54 -2.35 -4.85
CA GLY A 29 -9.58 -1.99 -3.81
C GLY A 29 -9.44 -0.49 -3.64
N ALA A 30 -9.18 0.23 -4.74
CA ALA A 30 -9.00 1.67 -4.73
C ALA A 30 -10.27 2.41 -4.26
N PHE A 31 -11.44 2.06 -4.78
CA PHE A 31 -12.70 2.70 -4.37
C PHE A 31 -13.00 2.48 -2.89
N THR A 32 -12.78 1.25 -2.40
CA THR A 32 -12.93 0.94 -0.97
C THR A 32 -11.97 1.76 -0.13
N GLY A 33 -10.71 1.91 -0.58
CA GLY A 33 -9.71 2.75 0.07
C GLY A 33 -10.13 4.21 0.14
N ILE A 34 -10.56 4.79 -0.98
CA ILE A 34 -11.04 6.18 -1.03
C ILE A 34 -12.19 6.40 -0.05
N VAL A 35 -13.24 5.57 -0.12
CA VAL A 35 -14.43 5.72 0.73
C VAL A 35 -14.08 5.61 2.21
N LEU A 36 -13.31 4.60 2.60
CA LEU A 36 -12.96 4.39 4.01
C LEU A 36 -12.03 5.48 4.55
N ASN A 37 -11.03 5.92 3.79
CA ASN A 37 -10.14 6.99 4.22
C ASN A 37 -10.89 8.33 4.33
N ILE A 38 -11.83 8.63 3.44
CA ILE A 38 -12.68 9.82 3.55
C ILE A 38 -13.61 9.71 4.78
N LEU A 39 -14.19 8.55 5.05
CA LEU A 39 -15.00 8.34 6.25
C LEU A 39 -14.19 8.50 7.54
N LEU A 40 -12.96 7.97 7.56
CA LEU A 40 -12.04 8.14 8.69
C LEU A 40 -11.63 9.62 8.85
N PHE A 41 -11.32 10.31 7.74
CA PHE A 41 -11.04 11.75 7.76
C PHE A 41 -12.17 12.54 8.39
N LEU A 42 -13.39 12.37 7.89
CA LEU A 42 -14.57 13.11 8.40
C LEU A 42 -14.86 12.76 9.87
N GLY A 43 -14.81 11.48 10.24
CA GLY A 43 -15.04 11.04 11.60
C GLY A 43 -14.02 11.62 12.60
N LYS A 44 -12.73 11.57 12.26
CA LYS A 44 -11.65 12.14 13.08
C LYS A 44 -11.71 13.68 13.12
N LEU A 45 -12.01 14.33 11.99
CA LEU A 45 -12.13 15.78 11.92
C LEU A 45 -13.24 16.28 12.86
N ILE A 46 -14.43 15.66 12.79
CA ILE A 46 -15.56 15.99 13.68
C ILE A 46 -15.17 15.74 15.15
N ALA A 47 -14.59 14.59 15.45
CA ALA A 47 -14.16 14.25 16.80
C ALA A 47 -13.10 15.23 17.32
N GLY A 48 -12.12 15.61 16.48
CA GLY A 48 -11.08 16.58 16.81
C GLY A 48 -11.61 17.98 17.10
N ILE A 49 -12.55 18.46 16.27
CA ILE A 49 -13.21 19.75 16.48
C ILE A 49 -14.02 19.74 17.78
N LEU A 50 -14.79 18.69 18.04
CA LEU A 50 -15.63 18.59 19.25
C LEU A 50 -14.81 18.46 20.55
N SER A 51 -13.64 17.81 20.48
CA SER A 51 -12.74 17.62 21.62
C SER A 51 -11.72 18.75 21.80
N GLY A 52 -11.55 19.64 20.81
CA GLY A 52 -10.45 20.61 20.77
C GLY A 52 -9.07 19.97 20.57
N GLY A 53 -9.02 18.68 20.19
CA GLY A 53 -7.78 17.90 20.06
C GLY A 53 -7.07 18.17 18.73
N ILE A 54 -6.06 19.03 18.73
CA ILE A 54 -5.26 19.38 17.52
C ILE A 54 -4.59 18.13 16.92
N SER A 55 -4.10 17.21 17.76
CA SER A 55 -3.49 15.94 17.31
C SER A 55 -4.48 15.04 16.56
N VAL A 56 -5.75 15.00 16.97
CA VAL A 56 -6.79 14.22 16.28
C VAL A 56 -7.13 14.85 14.92
N ILE A 57 -7.12 16.18 14.85
CA ILE A 57 -7.31 16.91 13.59
C ILE A 57 -6.13 16.63 12.63
N ALA A 58 -4.89 16.69 13.12
CA ALA A 58 -3.71 16.36 12.31
C ALA A 58 -3.78 14.91 11.77
N ASP A 59 -4.17 13.95 12.60
CA ASP A 59 -4.36 12.56 12.21
C ASP A 59 -5.54 12.38 11.20
N ALA A 60 -6.56 13.25 11.25
CA ALA A 60 -7.59 13.29 10.22
C ALA A 60 -7.00 13.65 8.85
N PHE A 61 -6.15 14.69 8.77
CA PHE A 61 -5.49 15.06 7.51
C PHE A 61 -4.57 13.98 6.97
N ASN A 62 -3.96 13.16 7.82
CA ASN A 62 -3.23 11.98 7.38
C ASN A 62 -4.13 11.01 6.58
N ASN A 63 -5.35 10.73 7.07
CA ASN A 63 -6.30 9.90 6.30
C ASN A 63 -6.75 10.55 4.98
N LEU A 64 -6.74 11.88 4.88
CA LEU A 64 -6.99 12.55 3.60
C LEU A 64 -5.84 12.30 2.60
N SER A 65 -4.59 12.30 3.06
CA SER A 65 -3.42 11.92 2.24
C SER A 65 -3.51 10.47 1.77
N ASP A 66 -3.97 9.56 2.64
CA ASP A 66 -4.19 8.13 2.31
C ASP A 66 -5.31 7.94 1.28
N ALA A 67 -6.34 8.80 1.30
CA ALA A 67 -7.33 8.86 0.24
C ALA A 67 -6.67 9.26 -1.11
N GLY A 68 -5.68 10.16 -1.09
CA GLY A 68 -4.86 10.51 -2.24
C GLY A 68 -4.09 9.32 -2.80
N SER A 69 -3.42 8.51 -1.95
CA SER A 69 -2.75 7.25 -2.34
C SER A 69 -3.74 6.27 -2.98
N SER A 70 -4.96 6.17 -2.44
CA SER A 70 -6.02 5.33 -2.99
C SER A 70 -6.52 5.83 -4.35
N ILE A 71 -6.56 7.15 -4.57
CA ILE A 71 -6.84 7.77 -5.88
C ILE A 71 -5.73 7.41 -6.88
N MET A 72 -4.45 7.48 -6.48
CA MET A 72 -3.34 7.07 -7.33
C MET A 72 -3.43 5.59 -7.73
N THR A 73 -3.84 4.71 -6.80
CA THR A 73 -4.15 3.30 -7.10
C THR A 73 -5.24 3.20 -8.18
N PHE A 74 -6.33 3.96 -8.03
CA PHE A 74 -7.43 3.96 -9.01
C PHE A 74 -6.96 4.43 -10.40
N VAL A 75 -6.22 5.54 -10.46
CA VAL A 75 -5.66 6.10 -11.70
C VAL A 75 -4.72 5.10 -12.35
N GLY A 76 -3.84 4.46 -11.58
CA GLY A 76 -2.93 3.44 -12.07
C GLY A 76 -3.64 2.28 -12.76
N PHE A 77 -4.66 1.71 -12.14
CA PHE A 77 -5.46 0.64 -12.76
C PHE A 77 -6.28 1.13 -13.95
N LYS A 78 -6.75 2.39 -13.93
CA LYS A 78 -7.46 2.98 -15.08
C LYS A 78 -6.52 3.11 -16.28
N MET A 79 -5.33 3.66 -16.09
CA MET A 79 -4.33 3.84 -17.15
C MET A 79 -3.77 2.50 -17.63
N ALA A 80 -3.43 1.58 -16.72
CA ALA A 80 -2.95 0.25 -17.10
C ALA A 80 -3.97 -0.54 -17.96
N GLY A 81 -5.26 -0.26 -17.81
CA GLY A 81 -6.31 -0.88 -18.61
C GLY A 81 -6.62 -0.15 -19.94
N MET A 82 -5.85 0.83 -20.35
CA MET A 82 -5.99 1.47 -21.66
C MET A 82 -5.43 0.56 -22.75
N PRO A 83 -6.09 0.51 -23.94
CA PRO A 83 -5.58 -0.25 -25.08
C PRO A 83 -4.26 0.34 -25.59
N ALA A 84 -3.55 -0.44 -26.42
CA ALA A 84 -2.40 0.06 -27.16
C ALA A 84 -2.81 1.19 -28.11
N ASP A 85 -1.94 2.19 -28.24
CA ASP A 85 -2.08 3.33 -29.14
C ASP A 85 -0.79 3.51 -29.98
N SER A 86 -0.74 4.55 -30.79
CA SER A 86 0.41 4.84 -31.65
C SER A 86 1.70 5.18 -30.88
N GLU A 87 1.57 5.76 -29.68
CA GLU A 87 2.70 6.13 -28.84
C GLU A 87 3.14 4.96 -27.94
N HIS A 88 2.19 4.08 -27.56
CA HIS A 88 2.42 2.92 -26.69
C HIS A 88 1.91 1.63 -27.36
N PRO A 89 2.65 1.09 -28.36
CA PRO A 89 2.21 -0.08 -29.14
C PRO A 89 2.03 -1.35 -28.29
N TYR A 90 2.72 -1.45 -27.16
CA TYR A 90 2.62 -2.59 -26.21
C TYR A 90 1.57 -2.38 -25.12
N GLY A 91 0.79 -1.27 -25.20
CA GLY A 91 -0.23 -0.92 -24.21
C GLY A 91 0.35 -0.28 -22.96
N HIS A 92 -0.55 0.07 -22.03
CA HIS A 92 -0.25 0.88 -20.85
C HIS A 92 -0.09 0.05 -19.56
N GLY A 93 0.03 -1.28 -19.64
CA GLY A 93 0.06 -2.17 -18.48
C GLY A 93 1.12 -1.81 -17.42
N ARG A 94 2.24 -1.21 -17.83
CA ARG A 94 3.32 -0.78 -16.92
C ARG A 94 2.93 0.38 -16.02
N MET A 95 1.86 1.12 -16.32
CA MET A 95 1.36 2.23 -15.49
C MET A 95 0.90 1.77 -14.09
N GLU A 96 0.56 0.49 -13.92
CA GLU A 96 0.32 -0.10 -12.62
C GLU A 96 1.56 -0.01 -11.72
N TYR A 97 2.74 -0.36 -12.24
CA TYR A 97 4.00 -0.29 -11.48
C TYR A 97 4.43 1.15 -11.19
N VAL A 98 4.21 2.08 -12.13
CA VAL A 98 4.44 3.52 -11.91
C VAL A 98 3.62 4.03 -10.73
N SER A 99 2.35 3.64 -10.64
CA SER A 99 1.50 3.99 -9.48
C SER A 99 2.02 3.39 -8.18
N GLY A 100 2.51 2.15 -8.20
CA GLY A 100 3.16 1.51 -7.06
C GLY A 100 4.40 2.27 -6.58
N ILE A 101 5.21 2.79 -7.52
CA ILE A 101 6.37 3.65 -7.21
C ILE A 101 5.92 4.95 -6.54
N ILE A 102 4.89 5.64 -7.07
CA ILE A 102 4.38 6.87 -6.48
C ILE A 102 3.90 6.64 -5.04
N ILE A 103 3.12 5.57 -4.82
CA ILE A 103 2.64 5.20 -3.48
C ILE A 103 3.82 4.92 -2.54
N SER A 104 4.85 4.20 -3.00
CA SER A 104 6.03 3.90 -2.18
C SER A 104 6.81 5.17 -1.77
N PHE A 105 6.87 6.18 -2.65
CA PHE A 105 7.42 7.48 -2.31
C PHE A 105 6.60 8.20 -1.25
N ILE A 106 5.26 8.15 -1.33
CA ILE A 106 4.39 8.73 -0.30
C ILE A 106 4.64 8.04 1.05
N ILE A 107 4.72 6.70 1.09
CA ILE A 107 5.05 5.95 2.30
C ILE A 107 6.41 6.38 2.88
N MET A 108 7.44 6.51 2.04
CA MET A 108 8.76 6.96 2.50
C MET A 108 8.74 8.39 3.03
N MET A 109 8.01 9.30 2.39
CA MET A 109 7.84 10.67 2.88
C MET A 109 7.17 10.70 4.25
N MET A 110 6.11 9.92 4.46
CA MET A 110 5.45 9.79 5.76
C MET A 110 6.38 9.23 6.83
N GLY A 111 7.18 8.21 6.49
CA GLY A 111 8.21 7.66 7.39
C GLY A 111 9.26 8.71 7.77
N PHE A 112 9.71 9.51 6.81
CA PHE A 112 10.66 10.59 7.06
C PHE A 112 10.07 11.70 7.94
N GLU A 113 8.83 12.11 7.69
CA GLU A 113 8.13 13.11 8.49
C GLU A 113 7.89 12.64 9.93
N LEU A 114 7.47 11.38 10.12
CA LEU A 114 7.36 10.78 11.44
C LEU A 114 8.71 10.76 12.16
N GLY A 115 9.79 10.38 11.48
CA GLY A 115 11.14 10.37 12.04
C GLY A 115 11.58 11.76 12.47
N LYS A 116 11.37 12.78 11.62
CA LYS A 116 11.68 14.18 11.93
C LYS A 116 10.89 14.66 13.14
N SER A 117 9.58 14.47 13.16
CA SER A 117 8.70 14.85 14.27
C SER A 117 9.09 14.14 15.58
N SER A 118 9.48 12.86 15.50
CA SER A 118 9.93 12.09 16.65
C SER A 118 11.25 12.63 17.23
N VAL A 119 12.18 13.02 16.35
CA VAL A 119 13.44 13.67 16.79
C VAL A 119 13.19 15.04 17.41
N GLU A 120 12.31 15.86 16.82
CA GLU A 120 11.93 17.16 17.37
C GLU A 120 11.31 17.02 18.78
N LYS A 121 10.46 16.01 19.00
CA LYS A 121 9.88 15.70 20.33
C LYS A 121 10.92 15.32 21.40
N ILE A 122 12.07 14.76 21.01
CA ILE A 122 13.17 14.50 21.98
C ILE A 122 13.74 15.80 22.51
N PHE A 123 13.91 16.82 21.66
CA PHE A 123 14.47 18.11 22.05
C PHE A 123 13.45 19.06 22.67
N SER A 124 12.17 18.90 22.34
CA SER A 124 11.07 19.73 22.83
C SER A 124 9.91 18.83 23.22
N PRO A 125 9.94 18.22 24.41
CA PRO A 125 8.89 17.32 24.86
C PRO A 125 7.56 18.06 25.00
N GLU A 126 6.59 17.67 24.20
CA GLU A 126 5.20 18.11 24.29
C GLU A 126 4.42 17.10 25.14
N LYS A 127 3.79 17.56 26.21
CA LYS A 127 2.93 16.68 27.00
C LYS A 127 1.73 16.23 26.19
N SER A 128 1.68 14.96 25.90
CA SER A 128 0.53 14.34 25.25
C SER A 128 -0.62 14.26 26.26
N GLU A 129 -1.71 15.00 26.00
CA GLU A 129 -2.89 14.90 26.87
C GLU A 129 -3.64 13.60 26.58
N PHE A 130 -3.77 12.77 27.62
CA PHE A 130 -4.55 11.55 27.56
C PHE A 130 -6.04 11.89 27.47
N SER A 131 -6.67 11.56 26.34
CA SER A 131 -8.10 11.70 26.14
C SER A 131 -8.73 10.35 25.79
N ILE A 132 -9.70 9.90 26.57
CA ILE A 132 -10.45 8.65 26.29
C ILE A 132 -11.11 8.72 24.91
N LEU A 133 -11.60 9.91 24.52
CA LEU A 133 -12.19 10.11 23.19
C LEU A 133 -11.13 9.93 22.09
N ALA A 134 -9.93 10.49 22.24
CA ALA A 134 -8.83 10.30 21.29
C ALA A 134 -8.47 8.80 21.14
N VAL A 135 -8.29 8.10 22.24
CA VAL A 135 -7.98 6.64 22.25
C VAL A 135 -9.08 5.82 21.57
N SER A 136 -10.35 6.14 21.83
CA SER A 136 -11.47 5.41 21.20
C SER A 136 -11.53 5.64 19.69
N VAL A 137 -11.28 6.85 19.21
CA VAL A 137 -11.24 7.21 17.77
C VAL A 137 -10.03 6.56 17.09
N LEU A 138 -8.86 6.60 17.73
CA LEU A 138 -7.65 5.92 17.22
C LEU A 138 -7.87 4.40 17.16
N GLY A 139 -8.46 3.80 18.18
CA GLY A 139 -8.79 2.36 18.20
C GLY A 139 -9.75 1.96 17.09
N ALA A 140 -10.82 2.72 16.88
CA ALA A 140 -11.75 2.49 15.77
C ALA A 140 -11.06 2.63 14.40
N SER A 141 -10.23 3.66 14.23
CA SER A 141 -9.42 3.87 13.03
C SER A 141 -8.48 2.70 12.77
N LEU A 142 -7.80 2.22 13.81
CA LEU A 142 -6.89 1.07 13.74
C LEU A 142 -7.60 -0.19 13.20
N LEU A 143 -8.81 -0.49 13.69
CA LEU A 143 -9.59 -1.65 13.21
C LEU A 143 -9.95 -1.52 11.72
N VAL A 144 -10.35 -0.33 11.29
CA VAL A 144 -10.67 -0.06 9.87
C VAL A 144 -9.41 -0.21 9.00
N LYS A 145 -8.29 0.39 9.40
CA LYS A 145 -7.01 0.31 8.67
C LYS A 145 -6.47 -1.12 8.62
N LEU A 146 -6.58 -1.88 9.71
CA LEU A 146 -6.20 -3.30 9.73
C LEU A 146 -7.04 -4.11 8.74
N TRP A 147 -8.35 -3.86 8.70
CA TRP A 147 -9.22 -4.51 7.73
C TRP A 147 -8.83 -4.12 6.28
N MET A 148 -8.50 -2.85 6.02
CA MET A 148 -8.04 -2.37 4.71
C MET A 148 -6.71 -3.04 4.31
N ALA A 149 -5.75 -3.14 5.22
CA ALA A 149 -4.47 -3.81 4.98
C ALA A 149 -4.68 -5.28 4.57
N LEU A 150 -5.49 -6.03 5.32
CA LEU A 150 -5.83 -7.42 5.02
C LEU A 150 -6.61 -7.56 3.71
N PHE A 151 -7.54 -6.63 3.44
CA PHE A 151 -8.31 -6.59 2.22
C PHE A 151 -7.42 -6.37 1.00
N ASN A 152 -6.59 -5.32 1.01
CA ASN A 152 -5.68 -4.99 -0.09
C ASN A 152 -4.61 -6.07 -0.30
N THR A 153 -4.07 -6.67 0.79
CA THR A 153 -3.15 -7.82 0.71
C THR A 153 -3.80 -8.99 -0.02
N LYS A 154 -5.05 -9.30 0.32
CA LYS A 154 -5.78 -10.41 -0.32
C LYS A 154 -6.05 -10.15 -1.80
N LEU A 155 -6.45 -8.94 -2.16
CA LEU A 155 -6.65 -8.54 -3.55
C LEU A 155 -5.31 -8.56 -4.30
N GLY A 156 -4.28 -7.94 -3.75
CA GLY A 156 -2.95 -7.85 -4.35
C GLY A 156 -2.31 -9.21 -4.62
N ARG A 157 -2.45 -10.17 -3.69
CA ARG A 157 -1.98 -11.55 -3.90
C ARG A 157 -2.79 -12.27 -4.99
N LYS A 158 -4.09 -12.01 -5.07
CA LYS A 158 -4.98 -12.71 -6.00
C LYS A 158 -4.76 -12.31 -7.46
N ILE A 159 -4.43 -11.04 -7.70
CA ILE A 159 -4.16 -10.50 -9.04
C ILE A 159 -2.68 -10.24 -9.30
N ASP A 160 -1.80 -10.60 -8.38
CA ASP A 160 -0.35 -10.32 -8.37
C ASP A 160 -0.03 -8.86 -8.75
N SER A 161 -0.66 -7.93 -8.05
CA SER A 161 -0.56 -6.49 -8.30
C SER A 161 0.43 -5.83 -7.35
N ALA A 162 1.46 -5.16 -7.89
CA ALA A 162 2.41 -4.37 -7.13
C ALA A 162 1.74 -3.16 -6.45
N THR A 163 0.85 -2.46 -7.16
CA THR A 163 0.11 -1.31 -6.64
C THR A 163 -0.80 -1.69 -5.48
N MET A 164 -1.51 -2.83 -5.55
CA MET A 164 -2.34 -3.31 -4.44
C MET A 164 -1.50 -3.75 -3.24
N LYS A 165 -0.31 -4.32 -3.47
CA LYS A 165 0.65 -4.64 -2.42
C LYS A 165 1.18 -3.36 -1.75
N ALA A 166 1.46 -2.31 -2.54
CA ALA A 166 1.84 -0.98 -2.04
C ALA A 166 0.74 -0.36 -1.17
N ALA A 167 -0.52 -0.36 -1.63
CA ALA A 167 -1.65 0.14 -0.85
C ALA A 167 -1.90 -0.68 0.44
N ALA A 168 -1.58 -1.98 0.43
CA ALA A 168 -1.62 -2.81 1.63
C ALA A 168 -0.50 -2.44 2.62
N ALA A 169 0.71 -2.18 2.12
CA ALA A 169 1.86 -1.75 2.92
C ALA A 169 1.61 -0.38 3.58
N ASP A 170 1.01 0.57 2.84
CA ASP A 170 0.55 1.86 3.34
C ASP A 170 -0.39 1.69 4.56
N SER A 171 -1.51 1.00 4.36
CA SER A 171 -2.46 0.73 5.44
C SER A 171 -1.86 -0.04 6.63
N LEU A 172 -0.88 -0.93 6.39
CA LEU A 172 -0.19 -1.66 7.45
C LEU A 172 0.76 -0.74 8.24
N SER A 173 1.48 0.16 7.57
CA SER A 173 2.35 1.16 8.20
C SER A 173 1.54 2.06 9.14
N ASP A 174 0.36 2.48 8.72
CA ASP A 174 -0.56 3.24 9.56
C ASP A 174 -1.04 2.45 10.78
N CYS A 175 -1.34 1.15 10.61
CA CYS A 175 -1.71 0.29 11.73
C CYS A 175 -0.60 0.21 12.78
N ILE A 176 0.65 0.04 12.33
CA ILE A 176 1.80 -0.07 13.22
C ILE A 176 2.03 1.25 13.95
N SER A 177 2.05 2.37 13.20
CA SER A 177 2.20 3.70 13.78
C SER A 177 1.13 3.99 14.85
N THR A 178 -0.15 3.81 14.49
CA THR A 178 -1.27 4.04 15.42
C THR A 178 -1.23 3.11 16.64
N SER A 179 -0.85 1.83 16.45
CA SER A 179 -0.72 0.87 17.56
C SER A 179 0.36 1.29 18.54
N VAL A 180 1.51 1.74 18.03
CA VAL A 180 2.60 2.22 18.88
C VAL A 180 2.20 3.48 19.65
N VAL A 181 1.52 4.43 19.01
CA VAL A 181 1.00 5.63 19.68
C VAL A 181 0.05 5.25 20.81
N ILE A 182 -0.90 4.35 20.57
CA ILE A 182 -1.84 3.88 21.62
C ILE A 182 -1.08 3.22 22.77
N ILE A 183 -0.10 2.35 22.48
CA ILE A 183 0.71 1.68 23.50
C ILE A 183 1.51 2.72 24.32
N CYS A 184 2.13 3.70 23.67
CA CYS A 184 2.87 4.76 24.35
C CYS A 184 1.97 5.61 25.24
N MET A 185 0.74 5.94 24.79
CA MET A 185 -0.26 6.65 25.62
C MET A 185 -0.62 5.86 26.89
N PHE A 186 -0.78 4.55 26.80
CA PHE A 186 -1.03 3.71 27.98
C PHE A 186 0.19 3.63 28.90
N ILE A 187 1.40 3.47 28.36
CA ILE A 187 2.63 3.44 29.17
C ILE A 187 2.81 4.78 29.92
N GLN A 188 2.59 5.90 29.23
CA GLN A 188 2.66 7.23 29.83
C GLN A 188 1.65 7.38 30.99
N LEU A 189 0.42 6.86 30.82
CA LEU A 189 -0.62 6.91 31.87
C LEU A 189 -0.22 6.15 33.12
N PHE A 190 0.45 4.97 32.99
CA PHE A 190 0.79 4.11 34.15
C PHE A 190 2.16 4.40 34.72
N SER A 191 3.16 4.79 33.94
CA SER A 191 4.55 4.96 34.39
C SER A 191 5.03 6.40 34.40
N GLY A 192 4.30 7.33 33.79
CA GLY A 192 4.72 8.73 33.60
C GLY A 192 5.92 8.90 32.66
N PHE A 193 6.39 7.83 32.00
CA PHE A 193 7.53 7.87 31.09
C PHE A 193 7.07 8.23 29.67
N GLU A 194 7.68 9.24 29.08
CA GLU A 194 7.43 9.67 27.69
C GLU A 194 8.30 8.86 26.73
N LEU A 195 7.75 7.71 26.25
CA LEU A 195 8.43 6.83 25.30
C LEU A 195 8.06 7.15 23.83
N ASP A 196 7.06 8.00 23.61
CA ASP A 196 6.47 8.28 22.29
C ASP A 196 7.54 8.68 21.23
N ALA A 197 8.47 9.55 21.60
CA ALA A 197 9.51 10.03 20.70
C ALA A 197 10.47 8.91 20.26
N TYR A 198 10.91 8.04 21.18
CA TYR A 198 11.81 6.92 20.86
C TYR A 198 11.11 5.84 20.04
N ALA A 199 9.89 5.49 20.43
CA ALA A 199 9.08 4.53 19.70
C ALA A 199 8.75 5.04 18.29
N GLY A 200 8.47 6.34 18.13
CA GLY A 200 8.26 6.99 16.85
C GLY A 200 9.45 6.86 15.90
N ILE A 201 10.69 6.98 16.39
CA ILE A 201 11.90 6.76 15.56
C ILE A 201 11.94 5.30 15.04
N VAL A 202 11.69 4.33 15.91
CA VAL A 202 11.71 2.91 15.52
C VAL A 202 10.65 2.62 14.45
N VAL A 203 9.45 3.17 14.63
CA VAL A 203 8.35 3.05 13.65
C VAL A 203 8.71 3.75 12.34
N ALA A 204 9.30 4.94 12.39
CA ALA A 204 9.74 5.67 11.21
C ALA A 204 10.74 4.87 10.37
N LEU A 205 11.74 4.25 11.01
CA LEU A 205 12.69 3.37 10.35
C LEU A 205 12.02 2.15 9.70
N PHE A 206 11.04 1.55 10.40
CA PHE A 206 10.26 0.45 9.86
C PHE A 206 9.44 0.87 8.62
N ILE A 207 8.80 2.05 8.67
CA ILE A 207 8.01 2.59 7.54
C ILE A 207 8.93 2.88 6.35
N LEU A 208 10.10 3.50 6.56
CA LEU A 208 11.10 3.74 5.53
C LEU A 208 11.57 2.44 4.87
N TYR A 209 11.86 1.41 5.67
CA TYR A 209 12.24 0.09 5.17
C TYR A 209 11.13 -0.55 4.32
N THR A 210 9.89 -0.49 4.80
CA THR A 210 8.72 -1.01 4.07
C THR A 210 8.49 -0.25 2.76
N GLY A 211 8.57 1.08 2.78
CA GLY A 211 8.45 1.93 1.60
C GLY A 211 9.54 1.62 0.56
N PHE A 212 10.79 1.45 1.00
CA PHE A 212 11.90 1.10 0.12
C PHE A 212 11.72 -0.28 -0.54
N ASN A 213 11.27 -1.29 0.22
CA ASN A 213 10.98 -2.60 -0.34
C ASN A 213 9.84 -2.53 -1.37
N THR A 214 8.77 -1.80 -1.05
CA THR A 214 7.64 -1.58 -1.97
C THR A 214 8.08 -0.86 -3.25
N PHE A 215 8.97 0.12 -3.13
CA PHE A 215 9.60 0.80 -4.27
C PHE A 215 10.37 -0.20 -5.15
N LYS A 216 11.23 -1.01 -4.56
CA LYS A 216 12.03 -2.01 -5.26
C LYS A 216 11.13 -3.05 -5.98
N ASP A 217 10.09 -3.52 -5.32
CA ASP A 217 9.13 -4.48 -5.89
C ASP A 217 8.37 -3.89 -7.09
N SER A 218 8.10 -2.58 -7.06
CA SER A 218 7.43 -1.89 -8.16
C SER A 218 8.41 -1.53 -9.30
N LEU A 219 9.67 -1.25 -9.00
CA LEU A 219 10.69 -0.87 -9.97
C LEU A 219 11.21 -2.07 -10.77
N THR A 220 11.39 -3.23 -10.12
CA THR A 220 11.97 -4.42 -10.74
C THR A 220 11.27 -4.86 -12.04
N PRO A 221 9.92 -4.90 -12.13
CA PRO A 221 9.25 -5.24 -13.38
C PRO A 221 9.39 -4.19 -14.49
N LEU A 222 9.65 -2.93 -14.14
CA LEU A 222 9.90 -1.86 -15.11
C LEU A 222 11.27 -1.98 -15.75
N LEU A 223 12.28 -2.40 -14.98
CA LEU A 223 13.66 -2.63 -15.45
C LEU A 223 13.80 -3.93 -16.27
N GLY A 224 12.80 -4.80 -16.24
CA GLY A 224 12.85 -6.12 -16.86
C GLY A 224 13.24 -7.19 -15.84
N ALA A 225 12.23 -7.82 -15.24
CA ALA A 225 12.46 -8.93 -14.33
C ALA A 225 12.87 -10.19 -15.10
N LYS A 226 13.81 -10.96 -14.54
CA LYS A 226 14.17 -12.27 -15.08
C LYS A 226 12.92 -13.17 -15.15
N PRO A 227 12.68 -13.87 -16.26
CA PRO A 227 11.56 -14.79 -16.36
C PRO A 227 11.59 -15.86 -15.26
N LYS A 228 10.42 -16.36 -14.88
CA LYS A 228 10.33 -17.49 -13.95
C LYS A 228 11.00 -18.71 -14.56
N LYS A 229 11.74 -19.47 -13.76
CA LYS A 229 12.46 -20.65 -14.24
C LYS A 229 11.52 -21.66 -14.90
N GLU A 230 10.32 -21.84 -14.34
CA GLU A 230 9.31 -22.74 -14.89
C GLU A 230 8.89 -22.36 -16.32
N LEU A 231 8.79 -21.04 -16.61
CA LEU A 231 8.46 -20.57 -17.95
C LEU A 231 9.62 -20.79 -18.93
N VAL A 232 10.86 -20.60 -18.49
CA VAL A 232 12.05 -20.85 -19.31
C VAL A 232 12.13 -22.35 -19.65
N GLU A 233 11.97 -23.22 -18.65
CA GLU A 233 11.94 -24.68 -18.84
C GLU A 233 10.80 -25.14 -19.76
N GLU A 234 9.61 -24.52 -19.66
CA GLU A 234 8.47 -24.81 -20.55
C GLU A 234 8.76 -24.41 -21.99
N ILE A 235 9.40 -23.23 -22.18
CA ILE A 235 9.83 -22.77 -23.51
C ILE A 235 10.92 -23.69 -24.08
N GLU A 236 11.94 -24.02 -23.29
CA GLU A 236 13.01 -24.95 -23.69
C GLU A 236 12.44 -26.31 -24.09
N ASN A 237 11.57 -26.91 -23.27
CA ASN A 237 10.92 -28.16 -23.57
C ASN A 237 10.06 -28.09 -24.83
N THR A 238 9.41 -26.97 -25.08
CA THR A 238 8.60 -26.75 -26.31
C THR A 238 9.50 -26.66 -27.53
N VAL A 239 10.59 -25.91 -27.44
CA VAL A 239 11.56 -25.73 -28.53
C VAL A 239 12.28 -27.05 -28.86
N MET A 240 12.67 -27.81 -27.83
CA MET A 240 13.35 -29.09 -28.00
C MET A 240 12.48 -30.17 -28.67
N ASN A 241 11.17 -30.00 -28.70
CA ASN A 241 10.27 -30.91 -29.44
C ASN A 241 10.23 -30.66 -30.97
N TYR A 242 10.92 -29.62 -31.44
CA TYR A 242 11.00 -29.30 -32.90
C TYR A 242 12.43 -29.51 -33.37
N ASP A 243 12.68 -30.57 -34.14
CA ASP A 243 14.01 -30.95 -34.64
C ASP A 243 14.77 -29.86 -35.39
N CYS A 244 14.06 -28.92 -36.03
CA CYS A 244 14.67 -27.82 -36.77
C CYS A 244 15.10 -26.62 -35.94
N LEU A 245 14.67 -26.53 -34.64
CA LEU A 245 14.99 -25.42 -33.74
C LEU A 245 16.15 -25.72 -32.79
N LEU A 246 16.55 -26.98 -32.65
CA LEU A 246 17.71 -27.41 -31.84
C LEU A 246 19.01 -26.68 -32.25
N TYR A 247 19.19 -26.47 -33.57
CA TYR A 247 20.38 -25.86 -34.11
C TYR A 247 20.52 -24.35 -33.83
N THR A 248 19.39 -23.66 -33.63
CA THR A 248 19.36 -22.21 -33.34
C THR A 248 19.46 -21.91 -31.83
N SER A 249 19.10 -22.84 -30.96
CA SER A 249 19.26 -22.71 -29.51
C SER A 249 20.72 -22.82 -29.10
N ASP A 250 21.47 -23.75 -29.71
CA ASP A 250 22.90 -23.97 -29.42
C ASP A 250 23.78 -22.79 -29.87
N ALA A 251 23.38 -22.10 -30.94
CA ALA A 251 24.10 -20.89 -31.42
C ALA A 251 23.87 -19.65 -30.58
N ALA A 252 22.85 -19.60 -29.73
CA ALA A 252 22.58 -18.48 -28.82
C ALA A 252 23.38 -18.56 -27.51
N ASP A 253 23.90 -19.71 -27.15
CA ASP A 253 24.72 -19.91 -25.95
C ASP A 253 26.21 -19.56 -26.18
N GLU A 254 26.62 -19.29 -27.45
CA GLU A 254 27.99 -18.90 -27.83
C GLU A 254 28.20 -17.37 -27.92
N LEU A 255 27.19 -16.55 -27.59
CA LEU A 255 27.25 -15.08 -27.58
C LEU A 255 27.10 -14.53 -26.16
#